data_7a22479c6db435714036fb34f00ea089
#
_entry.id   7a22479c6db435714036fb34f00ea089
#
_cell.length_a   1.000
_cell.length_b   1.000
_cell.length_c   1.000
_cell.angle_alpha   90.00
_cell.angle_beta   90.00
_cell.angle_gamma   90.00
#
_symmetry.space_group_name_H-M   'P 1'
#
loop_
_entity.id
_entity.type
_entity.pdbx_description
1 polymer ?
#
loop_
_entity_poly.entity_id
_entity_poly.type
_entity_poly.pdbx_seq_one_letter_code
_entity_poly.pdbx_strand_id
1 'polypeptide(L)'
;MEKEFESKNAEYFRKLLKHEDYVIRTRSVCILADIAGEDAVDDISDILLNDPDGLVRHEAAFSLGQMGFRSAVLSLSKAVKDDENPFVRHEAAVALGVIGSNDARDILNEVLNDKSEEVRESAVIALSNLDFVSQLKDSSSRFAKMTGG
;
A
#
# COMPACT_ATOMS: atom_id res chain seq x y z
N MET A 1 14.33 -21.83 -15.50
CA MET A 1 12.99 -22.13 -16.03
C MET A 1 11.88 -21.48 -15.21
N GLU A 2 11.83 -21.73 -13.90
CA GLU A 2 10.79 -21.19 -13.02
C GLU A 2 10.78 -19.65 -12.97
N LYS A 3 11.96 -19.02 -12.78
CA LYS A 3 12.11 -17.56 -12.81
C LYS A 3 11.74 -16.92 -14.16
N GLU A 4 12.00 -17.61 -15.27
CA GLU A 4 11.61 -17.11 -16.60
C GLU A 4 10.10 -17.20 -16.80
N PHE A 5 9.47 -18.25 -16.28
CA PHE A 5 8.03 -18.42 -16.34
C PHE A 5 7.30 -17.36 -15.52
N GLU A 6 7.77 -17.10 -14.29
CA GLU A 6 7.24 -16.04 -13.43
C GLU A 6 7.44 -14.65 -14.04
N SER A 7 8.61 -14.38 -14.63
CA SER A 7 8.90 -13.11 -15.31
C SER A 7 7.99 -12.88 -16.53
N LYS A 8 7.74 -13.91 -17.33
CA LYS A 8 6.82 -13.82 -18.48
C LYS A 8 5.37 -13.59 -18.04
N ASN A 9 4.95 -14.24 -16.97
CA ASN A 9 3.62 -14.04 -16.40
C ASN A 9 3.44 -12.63 -15.85
N ALA A 10 4.43 -12.11 -15.12
CA ALA A 10 4.41 -10.74 -14.63
C ALA A 10 4.30 -9.73 -15.79
N GLU A 11 5.05 -9.91 -16.87
CA GLU A 11 4.96 -9.03 -18.04
C GLU A 11 3.59 -9.08 -18.71
N TYR A 12 2.99 -10.25 -18.79
CA TYR A 12 1.64 -10.43 -19.31
C TYR A 12 0.62 -9.61 -18.51
N PHE A 13 0.67 -9.71 -17.18
CA PHE A 13 -0.24 -8.95 -16.30
C PHE A 13 0.05 -7.46 -16.29
N ARG A 14 1.31 -7.04 -16.45
CA ARG A 14 1.64 -5.62 -16.64
C ARG A 14 0.96 -5.03 -17.88
N LYS A 15 0.91 -5.76 -18.97
CA LYS A 15 0.18 -5.33 -20.18
C LYS A 15 -1.30 -5.18 -19.92
N LEU A 16 -1.90 -6.09 -19.14
CA LEU A 16 -3.31 -6.06 -18.80
C LEU A 16 -3.69 -4.90 -17.85
N LEU A 17 -2.75 -4.28 -17.17
CA LEU A 17 -2.99 -3.05 -16.40
C LEU A 17 -3.47 -1.88 -17.27
N LYS A 18 -3.29 -1.96 -18.57
CA LYS A 18 -3.75 -0.96 -19.56
C LYS A 18 -4.98 -1.40 -20.34
N HIS A 19 -5.59 -2.52 -19.98
CA HIS A 19 -6.78 -3.03 -20.65
C HIS A 19 -7.96 -2.06 -20.47
N GLU A 20 -8.82 -1.95 -21.46
CA GLU A 20 -9.99 -1.06 -21.41
C GLU A 20 -11.02 -1.43 -20.33
N ASP A 21 -11.14 -2.73 -20.01
CA ASP A 21 -12.04 -3.24 -18.99
C ASP A 21 -11.43 -3.08 -17.59
N TYR A 22 -12.11 -2.31 -16.72
CA TYR A 22 -11.67 -2.08 -15.36
C TYR A 22 -11.60 -3.36 -14.51
N VAL A 23 -12.45 -4.35 -14.77
CA VAL A 23 -12.41 -5.65 -14.06
C VAL A 23 -11.10 -6.37 -14.36
N ILE A 24 -10.65 -6.35 -15.61
CA ILE A 24 -9.38 -6.95 -16.02
C ILE A 24 -8.22 -6.20 -15.38
N ARG A 25 -8.24 -4.86 -15.35
CA ARG A 25 -7.22 -4.07 -14.66
C ARG A 25 -7.15 -4.41 -13.18
N THR A 26 -8.30 -4.46 -12.49
CA THR A 26 -8.39 -4.80 -11.07
C THR A 26 -7.79 -6.16 -10.77
N ARG A 27 -8.18 -7.18 -11.51
CA ARG A 27 -7.66 -8.54 -11.35
C ARG A 27 -6.16 -8.62 -11.63
N SER A 28 -5.70 -7.88 -12.62
CA SER A 28 -4.28 -7.84 -12.97
C SER A 28 -3.43 -7.22 -11.85
N VAL A 29 -3.94 -6.20 -11.17
CA VAL A 29 -3.29 -5.63 -9.97
C VAL A 29 -3.13 -6.71 -8.89
N CYS A 30 -4.20 -7.44 -8.56
CA CYS A 30 -4.16 -8.49 -7.54
C CYS A 30 -3.14 -9.58 -7.87
N ILE A 31 -3.18 -10.08 -9.09
CA ILE A 31 -2.30 -11.16 -9.53
C ILE A 31 -0.85 -10.68 -9.57
N LEU A 32 -0.60 -9.49 -10.09
CA LEU A 32 0.74 -8.93 -10.17
C LEU A 32 1.35 -8.73 -8.78
N ALA A 33 0.54 -8.27 -7.80
CA ALA A 33 0.97 -8.15 -6.41
C ALA A 33 1.42 -9.49 -5.82
N ASP A 34 0.73 -10.59 -6.17
CA ASP A 34 1.06 -11.92 -5.68
C ASP A 34 2.33 -12.51 -6.31
N ILE A 35 2.54 -12.30 -7.61
CA ILE A 35 3.57 -13.04 -8.35
C ILE A 35 4.88 -12.27 -8.53
N ALA A 36 4.86 -10.94 -8.54
CA ALA A 36 6.03 -10.14 -8.91
C ALA A 36 6.75 -9.50 -7.70
N GLY A 37 6.18 -9.56 -6.51
CA GLY A 37 6.79 -8.99 -5.31
C GLY A 37 7.09 -7.50 -5.45
N GLU A 38 8.19 -7.05 -4.88
CA GLU A 38 8.57 -5.62 -4.85
C GLU A 38 8.77 -5.01 -6.24
N ASP A 39 9.12 -5.81 -7.25
CA ASP A 39 9.24 -5.34 -8.64
C ASP A 39 7.93 -4.80 -9.21
N ALA A 40 6.79 -5.17 -8.64
CA ALA A 40 5.48 -4.67 -9.05
C ALA A 40 5.06 -3.37 -8.37
N VAL A 41 5.77 -2.90 -7.35
CA VAL A 41 5.36 -1.71 -6.57
C VAL A 41 5.22 -0.49 -7.47
N ASP A 42 6.15 -0.24 -8.36
CA ASP A 42 6.08 0.93 -9.25
C ASP A 42 4.89 0.86 -10.20
N ASP A 43 4.62 -0.29 -10.79
CA ASP A 43 3.49 -0.48 -11.70
C ASP A 43 2.14 -0.30 -10.97
N ILE A 44 2.00 -0.87 -9.79
CA ILE A 44 0.78 -0.76 -8.99
C ILE A 44 0.63 0.66 -8.43
N SER A 45 1.72 1.32 -8.07
CA SER A 45 1.72 2.72 -7.65
C SER A 45 1.24 3.65 -8.77
N ASP A 46 1.64 3.40 -10.00
CA ASP A 46 1.15 4.15 -11.16
C ASP A 46 -0.37 3.98 -11.34
N ILE A 47 -0.89 2.78 -11.18
CA ILE A 47 -2.32 2.50 -11.18
C ILE A 47 -3.04 3.25 -10.05
N LEU A 48 -2.50 3.22 -8.84
CA LEU A 48 -3.06 3.95 -7.71
C LEU A 48 -3.20 5.44 -7.98
N LEU A 49 -2.22 6.05 -8.61
CA LEU A 49 -2.20 7.49 -8.81
C LEU A 49 -2.92 7.95 -10.09
N ASN A 50 -3.04 7.11 -11.11
CA ASN A 50 -3.43 7.54 -12.44
C ASN A 50 -4.59 6.77 -13.07
N ASP A 51 -5.04 5.62 -12.52
CA ASP A 51 -6.15 4.89 -13.12
C ASP A 51 -7.43 5.74 -13.07
N PRO A 52 -8.21 5.80 -14.17
CA PRO A 52 -9.43 6.59 -14.19
C PRO A 52 -10.54 6.06 -13.29
N ASP A 53 -10.52 4.77 -12.94
CA ASP A 53 -11.55 4.13 -12.14
C ASP A 53 -11.15 4.05 -10.66
N GLY A 54 -12.00 4.61 -9.78
CA GLY A 54 -11.77 4.59 -8.34
C GLY A 54 -11.70 3.20 -7.72
N LEU A 55 -12.42 2.21 -8.26
CA LEU A 55 -12.32 0.83 -7.79
C LEU A 55 -10.95 0.22 -8.07
N VAL A 56 -10.39 0.52 -9.23
CA VAL A 56 -9.04 0.04 -9.59
C VAL A 56 -8.00 0.69 -8.68
N ARG A 57 -8.12 2.00 -8.43
CA ARG A 57 -7.22 2.71 -7.49
C ARG A 57 -7.35 2.17 -6.07
N HIS A 58 -8.57 1.89 -5.62
CA HIS A 58 -8.82 1.27 -4.30
C HIS A 58 -8.10 -0.08 -4.19
N GLU A 59 -8.24 -0.94 -5.18
CA GLU A 59 -7.58 -2.24 -5.21
C GLU A 59 -6.06 -2.10 -5.24
N ALA A 60 -5.53 -1.12 -5.96
CA ALA A 60 -4.10 -0.83 -5.96
C ALA A 60 -3.59 -0.44 -4.57
N ALA A 61 -4.33 0.42 -3.85
CA ALA A 61 -3.98 0.79 -2.48
C ALA A 61 -3.99 -0.43 -1.54
N PHE A 62 -5.04 -1.23 -1.62
CA PHE A 62 -5.15 -2.47 -0.85
C PHE A 62 -3.98 -3.41 -1.12
N SER A 63 -3.70 -3.66 -2.39
CA SER A 63 -2.61 -4.58 -2.80
C SER A 63 -1.24 -4.09 -2.31
N LEU A 64 -0.95 -2.79 -2.42
CA LEU A 64 0.30 -2.20 -1.91
C LEU A 64 0.42 -2.38 -0.39
N GLY A 65 -0.67 -2.23 0.35
CA GLY A 65 -0.70 -2.48 1.78
C GLY A 65 -0.39 -3.95 2.12
N GLN A 66 -1.04 -4.87 1.42
CA GLN A 66 -0.84 -6.32 1.63
C GLN A 66 0.58 -6.78 1.28
N MET A 67 1.18 -6.19 0.25
CA MET A 67 2.58 -6.46 -0.12
C MET A 67 3.55 -6.04 0.97
N GLY A 68 3.25 -4.97 1.71
CA GLY A 68 3.99 -4.55 2.88
C GLY A 68 5.34 -3.87 2.61
N PHE A 69 5.64 -3.47 1.38
CA PHE A 69 6.93 -2.87 1.05
C PHE A 69 6.96 -1.36 1.35
N ARG A 70 7.99 -0.94 2.05
CA ARG A 70 8.24 0.48 2.36
C ARG A 70 8.31 1.36 1.12
N SER A 71 8.75 0.82 -0.01
CA SER A 71 8.80 1.53 -1.29
C SER A 71 7.45 2.04 -1.79
N ALA A 72 6.32 1.53 -1.25
CA ALA A 72 4.98 2.01 -1.58
C ALA A 72 4.53 3.22 -0.75
N VAL A 73 5.24 3.60 0.30
CA VAL A 73 4.80 4.66 1.22
C VAL A 73 4.61 6.00 0.51
N LEU A 74 5.49 6.36 -0.42
CA LEU A 74 5.40 7.63 -1.13
C LEU A 74 4.12 7.75 -1.98
N SER A 75 3.79 6.73 -2.76
CA SER A 75 2.58 6.72 -3.59
C SER A 75 1.31 6.66 -2.76
N LEU A 76 1.30 5.85 -1.71
CA LEU A 76 0.17 5.79 -0.76
C LEU A 76 -0.02 7.12 -0.03
N SER A 77 1.05 7.81 0.32
CA SER A 77 0.99 9.15 0.94
C SER A 77 0.35 10.18 0.02
N LYS A 78 0.66 10.14 -1.27
CA LYS A 78 0.00 11.01 -2.26
C LYS A 78 -1.48 10.67 -2.39
N ALA A 79 -1.81 9.40 -2.49
CA ALA A 79 -3.20 8.95 -2.64
C ALA A 79 -4.06 9.31 -1.42
N VAL A 80 -3.57 9.10 -0.21
CA VAL A 80 -4.34 9.40 1.02
C VAL A 80 -4.65 10.88 1.15
N LYS A 81 -3.80 11.73 0.62
CA LYS A 81 -3.99 13.19 0.66
C LYS A 81 -4.86 13.70 -0.48
N ASP A 82 -4.58 13.26 -1.70
CA ASP A 82 -5.02 13.94 -2.91
C ASP A 82 -6.09 13.20 -3.72
N ASP A 83 -6.35 11.91 -3.46
CA ASP A 83 -7.37 11.19 -4.23
C ASP A 83 -8.75 11.80 -4.00
N GLU A 84 -9.49 12.03 -5.07
CA GLU A 84 -10.85 12.60 -5.01
C GLU A 84 -11.86 11.66 -4.33
N ASN A 85 -11.60 10.34 -4.37
CA ASN A 85 -12.50 9.33 -3.86
C ASN A 85 -12.15 9.02 -2.39
N PRO A 86 -13.08 9.25 -1.44
CA PRO A 86 -12.82 8.97 -0.03
C PRO A 86 -12.55 7.49 0.26
N PHE A 87 -13.09 6.57 -0.53
CA PHE A 87 -12.80 5.13 -0.38
C PHE A 87 -11.35 4.80 -0.72
N VAL A 88 -10.79 5.48 -1.71
CA VAL A 88 -9.36 5.34 -2.04
C VAL A 88 -8.49 5.93 -0.93
N ARG A 89 -8.82 7.13 -0.44
CA ARG A 89 -8.10 7.74 0.68
C ARG A 89 -8.17 6.86 1.94
N HIS A 90 -9.35 6.31 2.24
CA HIS A 90 -9.51 5.35 3.34
C HIS A 90 -8.56 4.16 3.19
N GLU A 91 -8.58 3.50 2.05
CA GLU A 91 -7.74 2.32 1.81
C GLU A 91 -6.25 2.65 1.83
N ALA A 92 -5.86 3.81 1.31
CA ALA A 92 -4.47 4.27 1.36
C ALA A 92 -4.00 4.50 2.81
N ALA A 93 -4.86 5.06 3.67
CA ALA A 93 -4.56 5.23 5.10
C ALA A 93 -4.39 3.87 5.79
N VAL A 94 -5.30 2.92 5.53
CA VAL A 94 -5.20 1.55 6.05
C VAL A 94 -3.90 0.89 5.60
N ALA A 95 -3.58 1.00 4.31
CA ALA A 95 -2.36 0.43 3.74
C ALA A 95 -1.09 1.00 4.40
N LEU A 96 -1.03 2.30 4.65
CA LEU A 96 0.09 2.93 5.36
C LEU A 96 0.24 2.36 6.77
N GLY A 97 -0.86 2.13 7.47
CA GLY A 97 -0.86 1.50 8.79
C GLY A 97 -0.37 0.06 8.76
N VAL A 98 -0.78 -0.72 7.75
CA VAL A 98 -0.36 -2.12 7.56
C VAL A 98 1.14 -2.21 7.28
N ILE A 99 1.68 -1.35 6.41
CA ILE A 99 3.12 -1.28 6.14
C ILE A 99 3.90 -0.91 7.42
N GLY A 100 3.35 -0.05 8.26
CA GLY A 100 3.90 0.24 9.57
C GLY A 100 5.19 1.06 9.56
N SER A 101 5.48 1.79 8.48
CA SER A 101 6.66 2.64 8.39
C SER A 101 6.44 4.00 9.05
N ASN A 102 7.37 4.45 9.89
CA ASN A 102 7.33 5.79 10.46
C ASN A 102 7.40 6.91 9.43
N ASP A 103 7.83 6.63 8.20
CA ASP A 103 7.82 7.59 7.09
C ASP A 103 6.40 8.10 6.76
N ALA A 104 5.35 7.34 7.14
CA ALA A 104 3.96 7.73 6.93
C ALA A 104 3.38 8.59 8.07
N ARG A 105 4.10 8.78 9.17
CA ARG A 105 3.55 9.44 10.37
C ARG A 105 3.08 10.87 10.10
N ASP A 106 3.88 11.67 9.44
CA ASP A 106 3.55 13.07 9.18
C ASP A 106 2.30 13.20 8.30
N ILE A 107 2.21 12.44 7.22
CA ILE A 107 1.03 12.46 6.35
C ILE A 107 -0.22 11.94 7.07
N LEU A 108 -0.10 10.91 7.88
CA LEU A 108 -1.24 10.39 8.64
C LEU A 108 -1.73 11.41 9.68
N ASN A 109 -0.85 12.19 10.29
CA ASN A 109 -1.25 13.30 11.17
C ASN A 109 -2.04 14.38 10.40
N GLU A 110 -1.66 14.71 9.18
CA GLU A 110 -2.45 15.62 8.33
C GLU A 110 -3.83 15.03 8.01
N VAL A 111 -3.91 13.73 7.76
CA VAL A 111 -5.14 13.02 7.39
C VAL A 111 -6.16 12.95 8.54
N LEU A 112 -5.73 13.20 9.79
CA LEU A 112 -6.66 13.37 10.93
C LEU A 112 -7.64 14.54 10.71
N ASN A 113 -7.35 15.45 9.79
CA ASN A 113 -8.19 16.57 9.42
C ASN A 113 -8.94 16.35 8.08
N ASP A 114 -8.96 15.14 7.55
CA ASP A 114 -9.68 14.84 6.31
C ASP A 114 -11.16 15.16 6.44
N LYS A 115 -11.78 15.59 5.35
CA LYS A 115 -13.21 15.90 5.30
C LYS A 115 -14.12 14.69 5.50
N SER A 116 -13.64 13.48 5.26
CA SER A 116 -14.38 12.23 5.48
C SER A 116 -14.07 11.63 6.85
N GLU A 117 -15.14 11.33 7.60
CA GLU A 117 -15.02 10.70 8.93
C GLU A 117 -14.29 9.34 8.83
N GLU A 118 -14.64 8.52 7.85
CA GLU A 118 -14.04 7.21 7.63
C GLU A 118 -12.54 7.32 7.39
N VAL A 119 -12.11 8.33 6.66
CA VAL A 119 -10.69 8.59 6.40
C VAL A 119 -9.98 9.03 7.67
N ARG A 120 -10.59 9.94 8.46
CA ARG A 120 -10.03 10.36 9.76
C ARG A 120 -9.86 9.17 10.71
N GLU A 121 -10.87 8.32 10.81
CA GLU A 121 -10.83 7.11 11.66
C GLU A 121 -9.73 6.15 11.21
N SER A 122 -9.56 5.96 9.91
CA SER A 122 -8.50 5.13 9.35
C SER A 122 -7.11 5.68 9.71
N ALA A 123 -6.94 6.99 9.69
CA ALA A 123 -5.69 7.63 10.10
C ALA A 123 -5.38 7.39 11.59
N VAL A 124 -6.39 7.45 12.46
CA VAL A 124 -6.24 7.14 13.89
C VAL A 124 -5.74 5.71 14.07
N ILE A 125 -6.39 4.76 13.41
CA ILE A 125 -6.01 3.34 13.49
C ILE A 125 -4.60 3.12 12.92
N ALA A 126 -4.30 3.73 11.77
CA ALA A 126 -2.98 3.61 11.15
C ALA A 126 -1.86 4.14 12.06
N LEU A 127 -2.06 5.32 12.68
CA LEU A 127 -1.10 5.88 13.65
C LEU A 127 -0.92 4.96 14.86
N SER A 128 -2.00 4.37 15.37
CA SER A 128 -1.93 3.38 16.44
C SER A 128 -1.11 2.15 16.04
N ASN A 129 -1.26 1.68 14.80
CA ASN A 129 -0.46 0.57 14.27
C ASN A 129 1.02 0.93 14.15
N LEU A 130 1.36 2.17 13.76
CA LEU A 130 2.75 2.63 13.74
C LEU A 130 3.37 2.60 15.14
N ASP A 131 2.62 3.04 16.16
CA ASP A 131 3.07 3.01 17.54
C ASP A 131 3.29 1.58 18.03
N PHE A 132 2.37 0.68 17.73
CA PHE A 132 2.49 -0.73 18.07
C PHE A 132 3.72 -1.39 17.44
N VAL A 133 3.98 -1.15 16.16
CA VAL A 133 5.16 -1.68 15.46
C VAL A 133 6.45 -1.11 16.06
N SER A 134 6.48 0.17 16.42
CA SER A 134 7.63 0.79 17.09
C SER A 134 7.89 0.14 18.45
N GLN A 135 6.86 -0.11 19.26
CA GLN A 135 6.98 -0.79 20.55
C GLN A 135 7.51 -2.23 20.40
N LEU A 136 7.07 -2.97 19.40
CA LEU A 136 7.59 -4.31 19.12
C LEU A 136 9.08 -4.30 18.80
N LYS A 137 9.55 -3.35 17.99
CA LYS A 137 10.96 -3.17 17.67
C LYS A 137 11.81 -2.85 18.89
N ASP A 138 11.32 -1.95 19.76
CA ASP A 138 11.98 -1.60 21.02
C ASP A 138 12.08 -2.81 21.96
N SER A 139 11.01 -3.57 22.10
CA SER A 139 10.98 -4.79 22.92
C SER A 139 11.97 -5.83 22.41
N SER A 140 12.01 -6.07 21.09
CA SER A 140 12.98 -6.99 20.48
C SER A 140 14.42 -6.53 20.70
N SER A 141 14.70 -5.23 20.58
CA SER A 141 16.03 -4.65 20.83
C SER A 141 16.45 -4.83 22.27
N ARG A 142 15.55 -4.59 23.25
CA ARG A 142 15.82 -4.81 24.67
C ARG A 142 16.10 -6.27 24.96
N PHE A 143 15.32 -7.17 24.42
CA PHE A 143 15.51 -8.62 24.58
C PHE A 143 16.88 -9.07 24.06
N ALA A 144 17.26 -8.62 22.88
CA ALA A 144 18.58 -8.92 22.30
C ALA A 144 19.72 -8.43 23.18
N LYS A 145 19.62 -7.23 23.76
CA LYS A 145 20.62 -6.69 24.71
C LYS A 145 20.68 -7.49 26.01
N MET A 146 19.56 -7.96 26.52
CA MET A 146 19.49 -8.76 27.76
C MET A 146 20.07 -10.17 27.59
N THR A 147 20.01 -10.73 26.39
CA THR A 147 20.49 -12.10 26.09
C THR A 147 21.93 -12.12 25.60
N GLY A 148 22.63 -10.99 25.55
CA GLY A 148 24.04 -10.94 25.16
C GLY A 148 24.28 -11.10 23.67
N GLY A 149 23.25 -10.90 22.85
CA GLY A 149 23.34 -10.94 21.39
C GLY A 149 23.83 -9.63 20.80
#